data_a0219236a26dfe9cbad166d4aea26691
#
_entry.id   a0219236a26dfe9cbad166d4aea26691
#
_cell.length_a   1.000
_cell.length_b   1.000
_cell.length_c   1.000
_cell.angle_alpha   90.00
_cell.angle_beta   90.00
_cell.angle_gamma   90.00
#
_symmetry.space_group_name_H-M   'P 1'
#
loop_
_entity.id
_entity.type
_entity.pdbx_description
1 polymer ?
#
loop_
_entity_poly.entity_id
_entity_poly.type
_entity_poly.pdbx_seq_one_letter_code
_entity_poly.pdbx_strand_id
1 'polypeptide(L)'
;MAVPHPAEHDGLIRVFTAAQRIGALGTQPVKDIISHACAFADALPLSVQTCVDLGSGAGVPGLVIAIARPEIQLTLVDRRSKRTDALQRAIKALGIEERVSVVCADVESFARTANTKHSFDAACARGFGPPEFTLQWSAELVKSGGVIVVSEPPPGSPW
;
A
#
# COMPACT_ATOMS: atom_id res chain seq x y z
N MET A 1 15.45 20.16 -5.56
CA MET A 1 15.59 19.04 -6.52
C MET A 1 14.25 18.32 -6.61
N ALA A 2 13.74 18.12 -7.81
CA ALA A 2 12.47 17.40 -7.97
C ALA A 2 12.65 15.93 -7.57
N VAL A 3 11.69 15.39 -6.82
CA VAL A 3 11.66 13.95 -6.52
C VAL A 3 11.42 13.22 -7.84
N PRO A 4 12.28 12.26 -8.24
CA PRO A 4 12.06 11.51 -9.47
C PRO A 4 10.73 10.77 -9.43
N HIS A 5 10.11 10.63 -10.60
CA HIS A 5 8.86 9.87 -10.71
C HIS A 5 9.07 8.43 -10.20
N PRO A 6 8.16 7.84 -9.43
CA PRO A 6 8.35 6.50 -8.88
C PRO A 6 8.70 5.42 -9.92
N ALA A 7 8.20 5.53 -11.16
CA ALA A 7 8.53 4.61 -12.26
C ALA A 7 9.99 4.71 -12.73
N GLU A 8 10.73 5.73 -12.30
CA GLU A 8 12.16 5.93 -12.58
C GLU A 8 13.03 5.61 -11.35
N HIS A 9 12.41 5.20 -10.23
CA HIS A 9 13.12 4.87 -9.01
C HIS A 9 13.73 3.47 -9.07
N ASP A 10 15.03 3.39 -9.28
CA ASP A 10 15.76 2.12 -9.48
C ASP A 10 15.55 1.10 -8.37
N GLY A 11 15.52 1.54 -7.11
CA GLY A 11 15.26 0.67 -5.96
C GLY A 11 13.89 0.02 -6.02
N LEU A 12 12.86 0.80 -6.36
CA LEU A 12 11.49 0.29 -6.48
C LEU A 12 11.35 -0.69 -7.66
N ILE A 13 11.99 -0.37 -8.79
CA ILE A 13 12.04 -1.26 -9.96
C ILE A 13 12.69 -2.60 -9.57
N ARG A 14 13.81 -2.57 -8.84
CA ARG A 14 14.49 -3.79 -8.38
C ARG A 14 13.61 -4.63 -7.45
N VAL A 15 12.94 -3.99 -6.49
CA VAL A 15 12.05 -4.68 -5.54
C VAL A 15 10.92 -5.39 -6.30
N PHE A 16 10.25 -4.71 -7.21
CA PHE A 16 9.12 -5.29 -7.96
C PHE A 16 9.56 -6.32 -9.00
N THR A 17 10.71 -6.14 -9.62
CA THR A 17 11.30 -7.15 -10.51
C THR A 17 11.59 -8.45 -9.74
N ALA A 18 12.12 -8.35 -8.54
CA ALA A 18 12.34 -9.51 -7.67
C ALA A 18 11.01 -10.18 -7.27
N ALA A 19 9.99 -9.40 -6.97
CA ALA A 19 8.65 -9.91 -6.65
C ALA A 19 8.03 -10.67 -7.84
N GLN A 20 8.21 -10.19 -9.06
CA GLN A 20 7.76 -10.90 -10.28
C GLN A 20 8.47 -12.25 -10.46
N ARG A 21 9.78 -12.31 -10.21
CA ARG A 21 10.56 -13.55 -10.36
C ARG A 21 10.07 -14.68 -9.47
N ILE A 22 9.52 -14.36 -8.30
CA ILE A 22 8.97 -15.35 -7.37
C ILE A 22 7.45 -15.51 -7.48
N GLY A 23 6.82 -14.91 -8.48
CA GLY A 23 5.38 -14.98 -8.70
C GLY A 23 4.52 -14.21 -7.70
N ALA A 24 5.12 -13.30 -6.91
CA ALA A 24 4.39 -12.48 -5.94
C ALA A 24 3.74 -11.24 -6.56
N LEU A 25 4.09 -10.90 -7.79
CA LEU A 25 3.57 -9.79 -8.56
C LEU A 25 3.27 -10.24 -9.99
N GLY A 26 2.24 -9.65 -10.61
CA GLY A 26 1.85 -9.95 -11.99
C GLY A 26 2.96 -9.67 -13.02
N THR A 27 2.83 -10.24 -14.21
CA THR A 27 3.87 -10.25 -15.26
C THR A 27 3.89 -9.00 -16.16
N GLN A 28 3.04 -8.03 -15.91
CA GLN A 28 3.06 -6.74 -16.63
C GLN A 28 4.41 -6.04 -16.44
N PRO A 29 4.82 -5.16 -17.36
CA PRO A 29 6.04 -4.37 -17.18
C PRO A 29 6.03 -3.64 -15.84
N VAL A 30 7.10 -3.75 -15.07
CA VAL A 30 7.21 -3.15 -13.72
C VAL A 30 6.91 -1.66 -13.73
N LYS A 31 7.41 -0.93 -14.73
CA LYS A 31 7.16 0.52 -14.87
C LYS A 31 5.67 0.84 -15.05
N ASP A 32 4.92 -0.02 -15.74
CA ASP A 32 3.48 0.15 -15.93
C ASP A 32 2.73 -0.10 -14.63
N ILE A 33 3.13 -1.13 -13.88
CA ILE A 33 2.56 -1.40 -12.54
C ILE A 33 2.77 -0.19 -11.62
N ILE A 34 3.98 0.37 -11.59
CA ILE A 34 4.29 1.55 -10.79
C ILE A 34 3.48 2.76 -11.25
N SER A 35 3.41 3.01 -12.56
CA SER A 35 2.67 4.16 -13.11
C SER A 35 1.19 4.08 -12.77
N HIS A 36 0.56 2.91 -12.88
CA HIS A 36 -0.83 2.72 -12.46
C HIS A 36 -1.02 2.92 -10.95
N ALA A 37 -0.07 2.47 -10.14
CA ALA A 37 -0.14 2.64 -8.69
C ALA A 37 0.06 4.10 -8.25
N CYS A 38 0.70 4.94 -9.05
CA CYS A 38 0.81 6.38 -8.77
C CYS A 38 -0.56 7.06 -8.64
N ALA A 39 -1.60 6.53 -9.30
CA ALA A 39 -2.96 7.05 -9.16
C ALA A 39 -3.47 7.02 -7.70
N PHE A 40 -3.03 6.07 -6.89
CA PHE A 40 -3.34 6.03 -5.45
C PHE A 40 -2.71 7.22 -4.71
N ALA A 41 -1.43 7.51 -5.00
CA ALA A 41 -0.73 8.64 -4.39
C ALA A 41 -1.35 9.98 -4.81
N ASP A 42 -1.75 10.09 -6.08
CA ASP A 42 -2.39 11.29 -6.65
C ASP A 42 -3.79 11.53 -6.07
N ALA A 43 -4.50 10.45 -5.72
CA ALA A 43 -5.83 10.52 -5.10
C ALA A 43 -5.80 10.93 -3.62
N LEU A 44 -4.65 10.84 -2.96
CA LEU A 44 -4.51 11.23 -1.56
C LEU A 44 -4.39 12.76 -1.44
N PRO A 45 -5.28 13.42 -0.67
CA PRO A 45 -5.13 14.85 -0.36
C PRO A 45 -3.76 15.19 0.21
N LEU A 46 -3.29 16.41 -0.03
CA LEU A 46 -1.99 16.87 0.49
C LEU A 46 -1.94 16.92 2.02
N SER A 47 -3.09 16.98 2.68
CA SER A 47 -3.22 16.97 4.13
C SER A 47 -2.98 15.61 4.79
N VAL A 48 -2.94 14.51 4.00
CA VAL A 48 -2.72 13.16 4.53
C VAL A 48 -1.30 13.03 5.06
N GLN A 49 -1.19 12.69 6.33
CA GLN A 49 0.09 12.43 7.01
C GLN A 49 0.26 10.97 7.41
N THR A 50 -0.85 10.25 7.63
CA THR A 50 -0.84 8.83 7.99
C THR A 50 -1.73 8.03 7.04
N CYS A 51 -1.23 6.93 6.54
CA CYS A 51 -1.95 6.06 5.62
C CYS A 51 -1.72 4.59 5.96
N VAL A 52 -2.74 3.77 5.80
CA VAL A 52 -2.64 2.31 5.90
C VAL A 52 -2.95 1.68 4.54
N ASP A 53 -2.14 0.71 4.12
CA ASP A 53 -2.34 -0.09 2.92
C ASP A 53 -2.77 -1.50 3.32
N LEU A 54 -4.01 -1.87 2.97
CA LEU A 54 -4.63 -3.13 3.36
C LEU A 54 -4.40 -4.21 2.31
N GLY A 55 -3.82 -5.33 2.74
CA GLY A 55 -3.46 -6.42 1.84
C GLY A 55 -2.30 -6.03 0.95
N SER A 56 -1.24 -5.49 1.51
CA SER A 56 -0.12 -4.88 0.78
C SER A 56 0.59 -5.79 -0.21
N GLY A 57 0.55 -7.12 0.00
CA GLY A 57 1.09 -8.10 -0.93
C GLY A 57 2.56 -7.86 -1.24
N ALA A 58 2.88 -7.63 -2.52
CA ALA A 58 4.23 -7.30 -2.98
C ALA A 58 4.62 -5.82 -2.74
N GLY A 59 3.69 -5.01 -2.19
CA GLY A 59 3.92 -3.59 -1.92
C GLY A 59 3.26 -2.63 -2.92
N VAL A 60 2.27 -3.10 -3.66
CA VAL A 60 1.49 -2.26 -4.60
C VAL A 60 0.07 -2.05 -4.04
N PRO A 61 -0.38 -0.82 -3.78
CA PRO A 61 0.28 0.45 -4.08
C PRO A 61 1.23 0.98 -2.98
N GLY A 62 1.30 0.34 -1.82
CA GLY A 62 1.93 0.91 -0.62
C GLY A 62 3.35 1.44 -0.83
N LEU A 63 4.26 0.64 -1.40
CA LEU A 63 5.63 1.10 -1.64
C LEU A 63 5.71 2.23 -2.69
N VAL A 64 4.81 2.24 -3.67
CA VAL A 64 4.72 3.32 -4.66
C VAL A 64 4.29 4.62 -3.98
N ILE A 65 3.27 4.56 -3.11
CA ILE A 65 2.83 5.71 -2.29
C ILE A 65 3.99 6.22 -1.44
N ALA A 66 4.73 5.32 -0.80
CA ALA A 66 5.86 5.69 0.06
C ALA A 66 6.94 6.48 -0.70
N ILE A 67 7.21 6.12 -1.95
CA ILE A 67 8.20 6.84 -2.78
C ILE A 67 7.62 8.14 -3.34
N ALA A 68 6.35 8.14 -3.77
CA ALA A 68 5.70 9.32 -4.34
C ALA A 68 5.39 10.40 -3.29
N ARG A 69 5.12 9.98 -2.05
CA ARG A 69 4.67 10.84 -0.94
C ARG A 69 5.57 10.63 0.28
N PRO A 70 6.81 11.14 0.25
CA PRO A 70 7.79 10.90 1.31
C PRO A 70 7.40 11.50 2.68
N GLU A 71 6.44 12.40 2.72
CA GLU A 71 5.92 12.99 3.95
C GLU A 71 4.94 12.08 4.71
N ILE A 72 4.42 11.02 4.07
CA ILE A 72 3.42 10.14 4.67
C ILE A 72 4.08 9.06 5.53
N GLN A 73 3.56 8.91 6.77
CA GLN A 73 3.81 7.74 7.62
C GLN A 73 2.89 6.61 7.14
N LEU A 74 3.45 5.52 6.64
CA LEU A 74 2.71 4.44 6.02
C LEU A 74 2.78 3.14 6.81
N THR A 75 1.67 2.47 6.97
CA THR A 75 1.58 1.14 7.56
C THR A 75 1.12 0.15 6.49
N LEU A 76 1.94 -0.87 6.22
CA LEU A 76 1.63 -1.95 5.29
C LEU A 76 1.11 -3.14 6.08
N VAL A 77 -0.11 -3.61 5.79
CA VAL A 77 -0.74 -4.73 6.49
C VAL A 77 -0.97 -5.88 5.52
N ASP A 78 -0.46 -7.05 5.87
CA ASP A 78 -0.76 -8.30 5.16
C ASP A 78 -0.80 -9.46 6.14
N ARG A 79 -1.69 -10.41 5.93
CA ARG A 79 -1.83 -11.58 6.82
C ARG A 79 -0.77 -12.66 6.60
N ARG A 80 -0.07 -12.62 5.48
CA ARG A 80 0.87 -13.67 5.08
C ARG A 80 2.29 -13.31 5.51
N SER A 81 2.86 -14.08 6.43
CA SER A 81 4.20 -13.83 6.97
C SER A 81 5.29 -13.75 5.89
N LYS A 82 5.24 -14.62 4.87
CA LYS A 82 6.20 -14.57 3.76
C LYS A 82 6.17 -13.24 3.01
N ARG A 83 4.98 -12.62 2.87
CA ARG A 83 4.83 -11.32 2.22
C ARG A 83 5.34 -10.20 3.12
N THR A 84 4.98 -10.22 4.39
CA THR A 84 5.47 -9.21 5.34
C THR A 84 6.97 -9.28 5.55
N ASP A 85 7.58 -10.47 5.55
CA ASP A 85 9.04 -10.61 5.58
C ASP A 85 9.70 -10.01 4.33
N ALA A 86 9.12 -10.21 3.15
CA ALA A 86 9.61 -9.60 1.92
C ALA A 86 9.43 -8.06 1.93
N LEU A 87 8.31 -7.56 2.46
CA LEU A 87 8.09 -6.12 2.64
C LEU A 87 9.09 -5.50 3.61
N GLN A 88 9.42 -6.17 4.72
CA GLN A 88 10.45 -5.71 5.65
C GLN A 88 11.81 -5.57 4.96
N ARG A 89 12.19 -6.54 4.14
CA ARG A 89 13.43 -6.43 3.35
C ARG A 89 13.37 -5.30 2.33
N ALA A 90 12.21 -5.10 1.69
CA ALA A 90 12.01 -4.06 0.70
C ALA A 90 12.13 -2.66 1.30
N ILE A 91 11.46 -2.38 2.44
CA ILE A 91 11.55 -1.06 3.08
C ILE A 91 12.96 -0.75 3.55
N LYS A 92 13.70 -1.76 4.00
CA LYS A 92 15.12 -1.62 4.37
C LYS A 92 15.98 -1.32 3.14
N ALA A 93 15.79 -2.06 2.04
CA ALA A 93 16.51 -1.83 0.80
C ALA A 93 16.22 -0.45 0.18
N LEU A 94 15.02 0.08 0.41
CA LEU A 94 14.62 1.41 -0.02
C LEU A 94 15.04 2.53 0.93
N GLY A 95 15.52 2.20 2.15
CA GLY A 95 15.92 3.17 3.16
C GLY A 95 14.75 3.99 3.72
N ILE A 96 13.59 3.37 3.87
CA ILE A 96 12.35 4.05 4.30
C ILE A 96 11.76 3.50 5.61
N GLU A 97 12.53 2.73 6.37
CA GLU A 97 12.09 2.09 7.61
C GLU A 97 11.64 3.09 8.69
N GLU A 98 12.13 4.31 8.68
CA GLU A 98 11.75 5.32 9.68
C GLU A 98 10.32 5.80 9.56
N ARG A 99 9.72 5.67 8.35
CA ARG A 99 8.37 6.17 8.05
C ARG A 99 7.42 5.14 7.48
N VAL A 100 7.90 3.93 7.19
CA VAL A 100 7.09 2.82 6.70
C VAL A 100 7.25 1.63 7.63
N SER A 101 6.14 1.14 8.17
CA SER A 101 6.09 -0.04 9.01
C SER A 101 5.30 -1.16 8.34
N VAL A 102 5.60 -2.41 8.72
CA VAL A 102 4.93 -3.61 8.21
C VAL A 102 4.31 -4.35 9.38
N VAL A 103 3.05 -4.74 9.24
CA VAL A 103 2.32 -5.53 10.24
C VAL A 103 1.80 -6.82 9.60
N CYS A 104 2.17 -7.95 10.19
CA CYS A 104 1.66 -9.26 9.82
C CYS A 104 0.39 -9.54 10.64
N ALA A 105 -0.76 -9.26 10.06
CA ALA A 105 -2.06 -9.50 10.69
C ALA A 105 -3.16 -9.55 9.62
N ASP A 106 -4.27 -10.23 9.93
CA ASP A 106 -5.50 -9.99 9.21
C ASP A 106 -6.07 -8.60 9.59
N VAL A 107 -6.83 -8.01 8.67
CA VAL A 107 -7.35 -6.65 8.87
C VAL A 107 -8.28 -6.55 10.07
N GLU A 108 -9.04 -7.60 10.35
CA GLU A 108 -10.00 -7.63 11.46
C GLU A 108 -9.29 -7.53 12.80
N SER A 109 -8.24 -8.32 12.99
CA SER A 109 -7.41 -8.28 14.18
C SER A 109 -6.69 -6.94 14.31
N PHE A 110 -6.15 -6.43 13.21
CA PHE A 110 -5.47 -5.14 13.16
C PHE A 110 -6.41 -3.98 13.55
N ALA A 111 -7.61 -3.95 12.98
CA ALA A 111 -8.59 -2.88 13.23
C ALA A 111 -9.17 -2.89 14.65
N ARG A 112 -9.10 -4.02 15.34
CA ARG A 112 -9.57 -4.15 16.74
C ARG A 112 -8.53 -3.69 17.76
N THR A 113 -7.31 -3.43 17.35
CA THR A 113 -6.29 -2.89 18.27
C THR A 113 -6.64 -1.46 18.66
N ALA A 114 -6.55 -1.13 19.94
CA ALA A 114 -6.97 0.18 20.46
C ALA A 114 -6.28 1.38 19.78
N ASN A 115 -5.03 1.18 19.33
CA ASN A 115 -4.23 2.25 18.74
C ASN A 115 -4.44 2.42 17.23
N THR A 116 -5.22 1.55 16.58
CA THR A 116 -5.41 1.59 15.12
C THR A 116 -6.78 2.12 14.73
N LYS A 117 -7.78 1.93 15.59
CA LYS A 117 -9.14 2.37 15.33
C LYS A 117 -9.21 3.88 15.15
N HIS A 118 -9.75 4.32 14.00
CA HIS A 118 -9.90 5.73 13.63
C HIS A 118 -8.60 6.57 13.81
N SER A 119 -7.44 5.97 13.50
CA SER A 119 -6.15 6.60 13.72
C SER A 119 -5.46 7.09 12.44
N PHE A 120 -5.90 6.63 11.27
CA PHE A 120 -5.29 6.98 9.99
C PHE A 120 -6.05 8.10 9.28
N ASP A 121 -5.31 8.98 8.58
CA ASP A 121 -5.91 9.99 7.71
C ASP A 121 -6.47 9.36 6.43
N ALA A 122 -5.85 8.27 5.97
CA ALA A 122 -6.28 7.55 4.77
C ALA A 122 -6.07 6.04 4.88
N ALA A 123 -6.86 5.29 4.12
CA ALA A 123 -6.65 3.88 3.85
C ALA A 123 -6.65 3.62 2.35
N CYS A 124 -5.76 2.75 1.91
CA CYS A 124 -5.67 2.29 0.53
C CYS A 124 -5.84 0.78 0.45
N ALA A 125 -6.44 0.30 -0.61
CA ALA A 125 -6.56 -1.13 -0.89
C ALA A 125 -6.63 -1.39 -2.40
N ARG A 126 -5.91 -2.43 -2.85
CA ARG A 126 -5.93 -2.89 -4.23
C ARG A 126 -6.13 -4.41 -4.24
N GLY A 127 -7.24 -4.88 -4.83
CA GLY A 127 -7.53 -6.30 -4.90
C GLY A 127 -7.55 -7.00 -3.55
N PHE A 128 -7.99 -6.29 -2.51
CA PHE A 128 -7.95 -6.77 -1.12
C PHE A 128 -9.12 -7.72 -0.79
N GLY A 129 -10.29 -7.42 -1.30
CA GLY A 129 -11.49 -8.22 -1.07
C GLY A 129 -12.74 -7.57 -1.67
N PRO A 130 -13.93 -8.14 -1.40
CA PRO A 130 -15.19 -7.53 -1.84
C PRO A 130 -15.32 -6.08 -1.37
N PRO A 131 -16.02 -5.21 -2.13
CA PRO A 131 -16.12 -3.79 -1.80
C PRO A 131 -16.64 -3.53 -0.39
N GLU A 132 -17.69 -4.22 0.00
CA GLU A 132 -18.31 -4.05 1.32
C GLU A 132 -17.36 -4.38 2.46
N PHE A 133 -16.61 -5.47 2.34
CA PHE A 133 -15.59 -5.89 3.31
C PHE A 133 -14.47 -4.86 3.39
N THR A 134 -13.95 -4.44 2.24
CA THR A 134 -12.86 -3.46 2.15
C THR A 134 -13.28 -2.13 2.76
N LEU A 135 -14.47 -1.63 2.42
CA LEU A 135 -14.99 -0.36 2.95
C LEU A 135 -15.25 -0.43 4.45
N GLN A 136 -15.83 -1.52 4.93
CA GLN A 136 -16.10 -1.71 6.36
C GLN A 136 -14.83 -1.56 7.20
N TRP A 137 -13.79 -2.31 6.87
CA TRP A 137 -12.55 -2.30 7.66
C TRP A 137 -11.72 -1.04 7.44
N SER A 138 -11.74 -0.46 6.24
CA SER A 138 -11.12 0.84 5.99
C SER A 138 -11.78 1.93 6.84
N ALA A 139 -13.10 1.94 6.94
CA ALA A 139 -13.84 2.91 7.77
C ALA A 139 -13.54 2.79 9.26
N GLU A 140 -13.30 1.56 9.77
CA GLU A 140 -12.90 1.36 11.17
C GLU A 140 -11.49 1.92 11.47
N LEU A 141 -10.64 2.01 10.48
CA LEU A 141 -9.26 2.47 10.62
C LEU A 141 -9.09 3.97 10.39
N VAL A 142 -9.91 4.56 9.54
CA VAL A 142 -9.79 5.95 9.11
C VAL A 142 -10.51 6.89 10.06
N LYS A 143 -9.90 8.04 10.33
CA LYS A 143 -10.50 9.13 11.11
C LYS A 143 -11.78 9.65 10.42
N SER A 144 -12.68 10.24 11.20
CA SER A 144 -13.80 11.01 10.65
C SER A 144 -13.27 12.09 9.71
N GLY A 145 -13.85 12.17 8.50
CA GLY A 145 -13.37 13.09 7.45
C GLY A 145 -12.13 12.62 6.70
N GLY A 146 -11.61 11.42 7.00
CA GLY A 146 -10.50 10.81 6.27
C GLY A 146 -10.90 10.27 4.90
N VAL A 147 -9.96 9.66 4.20
CA VAL A 147 -10.09 9.25 2.81
C VAL A 147 -9.85 7.75 2.65
N ILE A 148 -10.64 7.10 1.82
CA ILE A 148 -10.47 5.70 1.43
C ILE A 148 -10.27 5.66 -0.09
N VAL A 149 -9.15 5.09 -0.54
CA VAL A 149 -8.81 4.95 -1.97
C VAL A 149 -8.72 3.47 -2.31
N VAL A 150 -9.62 3.01 -3.17
CA VAL A 150 -9.73 1.60 -3.57
C VAL A 150 -9.72 1.53 -5.09
N SER A 151 -8.97 0.58 -5.66
CA SER A 151 -9.03 0.32 -7.09
C SER A 151 -10.25 -0.52 -7.43
N GLU A 152 -10.92 -0.18 -8.52
CA GLU A 152 -11.92 -1.05 -9.11
C GLU A 152 -11.25 -2.22 -9.86
N PRO A 153 -11.84 -3.42 -9.86
CA PRO A 153 -11.36 -4.50 -10.72
C PRO A 153 -11.61 -4.14 -12.20
N PRO A 154 -10.87 -4.76 -13.12
CA PRO A 154 -11.13 -4.60 -14.55
C PRO A 154 -12.60 -4.91 -14.89
N PRO A 155 -13.18 -4.26 -15.91
CA PRO A 155 -14.53 -4.55 -16.36
C PRO A 155 -14.75 -6.05 -16.62
N GLY A 156 -15.83 -6.60 -16.06
CA GLY A 156 -16.15 -8.03 -16.19
C GLY A 156 -15.45 -8.96 -15.20
N SER A 157 -14.58 -8.44 -14.33
CA SER A 157 -14.00 -9.21 -13.23
C SER A 157 -14.91 -9.14 -11.99
N PRO A 158 -15.03 -10.22 -11.21
CA PRO A 158 -15.70 -10.14 -9.90
C PRO A 158 -14.84 -9.31 -8.92
N TRP A 159 -15.52 -8.67 -8.01
CA TRP A 159 -14.88 -8.00 -6.86
C TRP A 159 -14.27 -9.02 -5.91
#